data_54c8fa8c15fdb8e63f825330c6ddabf3
#
_entry.id   54c8fa8c15fdb8e63f825330c6ddabf3
#
_cell.length_a   1.000
_cell.length_b   1.000
_cell.length_c   1.000
_cell.angle_alpha   90.00
_cell.angle_beta   90.00
_cell.angle_gamma   90.00
#
_symmetry.space_group_name_H-M   'P 1'
#
loop_
_entity.id
_entity.type
_entity.pdbx_description
1 polymer ?
#
loop_
_entity_poly.entity_id
_entity_poly.type
_entity_poly.pdbx_seq_one_letter_code
_entity_poly.pdbx_strand_id
1 'polypeptide(L)'
;MTHTSGINVIGTESSHGINFSEKGAINWTIAKANATARTKRASFNYNNANYVLLAGIIRKVTGKSYAANVKSRIVKPLHLKHTYIYRNIPRSKTDAISYLYRHGKNYQSASYANKYVVLQLPGAGNLFSTASDYYKIQQGLHNGKILTGKQFNYLSHLKSKVNTYSGGYYLKNGGKLKLAYGNFGDTHFTNWMQLTTDNKNGIVMFLNQPYGSKNQIKSVGYSILKHIKSGTFIRR
;
A
#
# COMPACT_ATOMS: atom_id res chain seq x y z
N MET A 1 12.88 2.52 -2.34
CA MET A 1 12.07 3.68 -2.76
C MET A 1 11.95 4.64 -1.59
N THR A 2 12.23 5.91 -1.81
CA THR A 2 12.26 6.97 -0.78
C THR A 2 11.39 8.18 -1.15
N HIS A 3 10.68 8.16 -2.29
CA HIS A 3 9.96 9.30 -2.86
C HIS A 3 10.83 10.58 -3.06
N THR A 4 12.10 10.40 -3.37
CA THR A 4 13.05 11.51 -3.59
C THR A 4 13.57 11.55 -5.03
N SER A 5 12.87 10.91 -5.97
CA SER A 5 13.26 10.82 -7.39
C SER A 5 13.07 12.12 -8.16
N GLY A 6 12.31 13.08 -7.63
CA GLY A 6 11.87 14.28 -8.34
C GLY A 6 10.74 14.04 -9.36
N ILE A 7 10.19 12.83 -9.46
CA ILE A 7 9.05 12.53 -10.34
C ILE A 7 7.81 13.23 -9.80
N ASN A 8 7.12 13.97 -10.66
CA ASN A 8 5.92 14.73 -10.33
C ASN A 8 4.83 14.51 -11.39
N VAL A 9 4.34 13.27 -11.50
CA VAL A 9 3.25 12.93 -12.41
C VAL A 9 1.92 13.20 -11.71
N ILE A 10 1.11 14.07 -12.31
CA ILE A 10 -0.24 14.39 -11.85
C ILE A 10 -1.24 13.47 -12.56
N GLY A 11 -2.30 13.08 -11.87
CA GLY A 11 -3.40 12.31 -12.42
C GLY A 11 -3.16 10.82 -12.54
N THR A 12 -2.16 10.26 -11.85
CA THR A 12 -1.93 8.80 -11.84
C THR A 12 -3.17 8.04 -11.34
N GLU A 13 -3.94 8.65 -10.45
CA GLU A 13 -5.17 8.08 -9.88
C GLU A 13 -6.43 8.39 -10.70
N SER A 14 -6.33 9.20 -11.75
CA SER A 14 -7.46 9.59 -12.56
C SER A 14 -7.72 8.60 -13.69
N SER A 15 -8.96 8.48 -14.13
CA SER A 15 -9.28 7.72 -15.33
C SER A 15 -8.89 8.50 -16.57
N HIS A 16 -8.03 7.92 -17.41
CA HIS A 16 -7.49 8.58 -18.60
C HIS A 16 -8.20 8.17 -19.90
N GLY A 17 -9.24 7.33 -19.81
CA GLY A 17 -9.96 6.82 -21.00
C GLY A 17 -9.13 5.95 -21.95
N ILE A 18 -7.88 5.61 -21.56
CA ILE A 18 -6.94 4.91 -22.41
C ILE A 18 -6.85 3.44 -21.95
N ASN A 19 -6.39 2.58 -22.83
CA ASN A 19 -6.17 1.15 -22.60
C ASN A 19 -5.81 0.78 -21.15
N PHE A 20 -6.79 0.26 -20.39
CA PHE A 20 -6.69 -0.09 -18.98
C PHE A 20 -5.89 -1.39 -18.72
N SER A 21 -4.96 -1.73 -19.59
CA SER A 21 -4.02 -2.82 -19.35
C SER A 21 -2.89 -2.36 -18.42
N GLU A 22 -2.27 -3.31 -17.73
CA GLU A 22 -1.07 -3.03 -16.92
C GLU A 22 0.03 -2.33 -17.75
N LYS A 23 0.26 -2.80 -18.99
CA LYS A 23 1.23 -2.21 -19.91
C LYS A 23 0.82 -0.78 -20.31
N GLY A 24 -0.46 -0.54 -20.56
CA GLY A 24 -0.99 0.79 -20.89
C GLY A 24 -0.78 1.79 -19.76
N ALA A 25 -1.09 1.41 -18.52
CA ALA A 25 -0.88 2.25 -17.35
C ALA A 25 0.60 2.60 -17.13
N ILE A 26 1.49 1.62 -17.30
CA ILE A 26 2.94 1.83 -17.19
C ILE A 26 3.42 2.78 -18.30
N ASN A 27 3.05 2.55 -19.55
CA ASN A 27 3.48 3.38 -20.69
C ASN A 27 2.98 4.81 -20.55
N TRP A 28 1.71 5.00 -20.14
CA TRP A 28 1.17 6.33 -19.86
C TRP A 28 1.98 7.05 -18.77
N THR A 29 2.29 6.35 -17.68
CA THR A 29 3.09 6.92 -16.59
C THR A 29 4.49 7.31 -17.03
N ILE A 30 5.14 6.50 -17.88
CA ILE A 30 6.45 6.82 -18.48
C ILE A 30 6.36 8.08 -19.34
N ALA A 31 5.38 8.14 -20.24
CA ALA A 31 5.18 9.31 -21.12
C ALA A 31 4.97 10.59 -20.31
N LYS A 32 4.10 10.55 -19.29
CA LYS A 32 3.86 11.70 -18.40
C LYS A 32 5.09 12.07 -17.57
N ALA A 33 5.85 11.09 -17.06
CA ALA A 33 7.08 11.36 -16.31
C ALA A 33 8.16 12.04 -17.18
N ASN A 34 8.20 11.72 -18.47
CA ASN A 34 9.12 12.35 -19.42
C ASN A 34 8.66 13.77 -19.81
N ALA A 35 7.35 13.99 -19.89
CA ALA A 35 6.76 15.29 -20.30
C ALA A 35 6.61 16.28 -19.12
N THR A 36 6.76 15.84 -17.88
CA THR A 36 6.53 16.69 -16.70
C THR A 36 7.86 17.14 -16.10
N ALA A 37 7.94 18.45 -15.77
CA ALA A 37 9.10 19.00 -15.07
C ALA A 37 9.33 18.28 -13.75
N ARG A 38 10.56 17.95 -13.46
CA ARG A 38 10.94 17.30 -12.19
C ARG A 38 10.97 18.31 -11.06
N THR A 39 10.51 17.90 -9.90
CA THR A 39 10.74 18.64 -8.67
C THR A 39 12.22 18.51 -8.24
N LYS A 40 12.66 19.35 -7.29
CA LYS A 40 14.01 19.29 -6.75
C LYS A 40 14.35 17.86 -6.29
N ARG A 41 15.47 17.32 -6.77
CA ARG A 41 16.00 16.04 -6.31
C ARG A 41 16.29 16.07 -4.81
N ALA A 42 16.16 14.92 -4.15
CA ALA A 42 16.35 14.73 -2.72
C ALA A 42 15.30 15.41 -1.82
N SER A 43 14.33 16.14 -2.34
CA SER A 43 13.14 16.51 -1.57
C SER A 43 12.13 15.37 -1.58
N PHE A 44 11.43 15.17 -0.47
CA PHE A 44 10.34 14.18 -0.41
C PHE A 44 9.13 14.70 -1.20
N ASN A 45 8.72 13.94 -2.20
CA ASN A 45 7.50 14.17 -2.95
C ASN A 45 6.77 12.85 -3.13
N TYR A 46 5.73 12.62 -2.33
CA TYR A 46 4.89 11.43 -2.47
C TYR A 46 4.20 11.43 -3.82
N ASN A 47 4.42 10.36 -4.60
CA ASN A 47 3.83 10.25 -5.92
C ASN A 47 3.63 8.77 -6.28
N ASN A 48 2.40 8.38 -6.62
CA ASN A 48 2.04 7.01 -7.00
C ASN A 48 2.76 6.53 -8.27
N ALA A 49 3.08 7.44 -9.18
CA ALA A 49 3.86 7.13 -10.37
C ALA A 49 5.19 6.43 -10.06
N ASN A 50 5.82 6.72 -8.93
CA ASN A 50 7.02 6.02 -8.51
C ASN A 50 6.82 4.51 -8.40
N TYR A 51 5.67 4.06 -7.89
CA TYR A 51 5.36 2.63 -7.75
C TYR A 51 4.88 2.01 -9.05
N VAL A 52 4.17 2.76 -9.90
CA VAL A 52 3.80 2.30 -11.25
C VAL A 52 5.06 2.06 -12.09
N LEU A 53 6.04 2.96 -12.00
CA LEU A 53 7.33 2.79 -12.69
C LEU A 53 8.13 1.61 -12.14
N LEU A 54 8.09 1.34 -10.83
CA LEU A 54 8.69 0.12 -10.25
C LEU A 54 8.02 -1.15 -10.80
N ALA A 55 6.70 -1.16 -10.93
CA ALA A 55 6.01 -2.28 -11.58
C ALA A 55 6.47 -2.46 -13.04
N GLY A 56 6.73 -1.37 -13.76
CA GLY A 56 7.33 -1.38 -15.09
C GLY A 56 8.74 -1.96 -15.11
N ILE A 57 9.58 -1.61 -14.14
CA ILE A 57 10.93 -2.18 -13.99
C ILE A 57 10.85 -3.69 -13.73
N ILE A 58 9.99 -4.12 -12.80
CA ILE A 58 9.78 -5.54 -12.50
C ILE A 58 9.37 -6.29 -13.78
N ARG A 59 8.43 -5.72 -14.54
CA ARG A 59 7.99 -6.29 -15.81
C ARG A 59 9.13 -6.42 -16.82
N LYS A 60 9.94 -5.37 -16.98
CA LYS A 60 11.08 -5.37 -17.92
C LYS A 60 12.14 -6.40 -17.55
N VAL A 61 12.51 -6.46 -16.27
CA VAL A 61 13.57 -7.36 -15.77
C VAL A 61 13.14 -8.83 -15.80
N THR A 62 11.87 -9.12 -15.54
CA THR A 62 11.38 -10.51 -15.43
C THR A 62 10.74 -11.06 -16.70
N GLY A 63 10.45 -10.25 -17.69
CA GLY A 63 9.66 -10.60 -18.86
C GLY A 63 8.19 -10.93 -18.56
N LYS A 64 7.76 -10.85 -17.29
CA LYS A 64 6.41 -11.22 -16.82
C LYS A 64 5.66 -10.01 -16.31
N SER A 65 4.31 -10.05 -16.34
CA SER A 65 3.49 -8.98 -15.78
C SER A 65 3.76 -8.78 -14.28
N TYR A 66 3.50 -7.57 -13.78
CA TYR A 66 3.55 -7.30 -12.35
C TYR A 66 2.62 -8.24 -11.57
N ALA A 67 1.40 -8.45 -12.08
CA ALA A 67 0.45 -9.39 -11.50
C ALA A 67 0.99 -10.83 -11.42
N ALA A 68 1.64 -11.32 -12.47
CA ALA A 68 2.27 -12.65 -12.47
C ALA A 68 3.42 -12.74 -11.45
N ASN A 69 4.22 -11.68 -11.30
CA ASN A 69 5.28 -11.62 -10.29
C ASN A 69 4.71 -11.61 -8.87
N VAL A 70 3.68 -10.82 -8.59
CA VAL A 70 3.00 -10.83 -7.28
C VAL A 70 2.46 -12.22 -6.97
N LYS A 71 1.78 -12.86 -7.93
CA LYS A 71 1.24 -14.22 -7.75
C LYS A 71 2.34 -15.24 -7.43
N SER A 72 3.40 -15.27 -8.22
CA SER A 72 4.45 -16.30 -8.10
C SER A 72 5.40 -16.06 -6.94
N ARG A 73 5.72 -14.79 -6.61
CA ARG A 73 6.76 -14.44 -5.64
C ARG A 73 6.22 -14.06 -4.25
N ILE A 74 4.93 -13.77 -4.14
CA ILE A 74 4.31 -13.34 -2.88
C ILE A 74 3.16 -14.26 -2.52
N VAL A 75 2.11 -14.32 -3.37
CA VAL A 75 0.86 -15.03 -3.04
C VAL A 75 1.11 -16.53 -2.85
N LYS A 76 1.79 -17.18 -3.81
CA LYS A 76 2.06 -18.62 -3.73
C LYS A 76 2.98 -19.02 -2.57
N PRO A 77 4.18 -18.41 -2.40
CA PRO A 77 5.10 -18.80 -1.33
C PRO A 77 4.56 -18.58 0.08
N LEU A 78 3.64 -17.61 0.25
CA LEU A 78 3.02 -17.30 1.54
C LEU A 78 1.64 -17.97 1.72
N HIS A 79 1.18 -18.75 0.74
CA HIS A 79 -0.13 -19.41 0.75
C HIS A 79 -1.28 -18.43 1.07
N LEU A 80 -1.26 -17.24 0.43
CA LEU A 80 -2.29 -16.23 0.65
C LEU A 80 -3.59 -16.64 -0.06
N LYS A 81 -4.69 -16.68 0.69
CA LYS A 81 -5.99 -17.15 0.19
C LYS A 81 -6.92 -16.02 -0.26
N HIS A 82 -6.64 -14.79 0.19
CA HIS A 82 -7.51 -13.62 -0.01
C HIS A 82 -6.73 -12.40 -0.49
N THR A 83 -5.67 -12.62 -1.28
CA THR A 83 -4.84 -11.56 -1.86
C THR A 83 -4.83 -11.67 -3.37
N TYR A 84 -5.30 -10.63 -4.05
CA TYR A 84 -5.48 -10.60 -5.50
C TYR A 84 -5.06 -9.26 -6.08
N ILE A 85 -4.49 -9.27 -7.28
CA ILE A 85 -4.51 -8.08 -8.14
C ILE A 85 -5.94 -7.93 -8.68
N TYR A 86 -6.46 -6.74 -8.75
CA TYR A 86 -7.86 -6.42 -9.03
C TYR A 86 -8.49 -7.27 -10.16
N ARG A 87 -7.81 -7.39 -11.30
CA ARG A 87 -8.32 -8.20 -12.44
C ARG A 87 -8.41 -9.70 -12.15
N ASN A 88 -7.74 -10.16 -11.13
CA ASN A 88 -7.60 -11.59 -10.80
C ASN A 88 -8.45 -12.00 -9.59
N ILE A 89 -9.36 -11.13 -9.16
CA ILE A 89 -10.34 -11.48 -8.12
C ILE A 89 -11.26 -12.56 -8.71
N PRO A 90 -11.37 -13.73 -8.08
CA PRO A 90 -12.26 -14.77 -8.54
C PRO A 90 -13.72 -14.31 -8.51
N ARG A 91 -14.54 -14.77 -9.46
CA ARG A 91 -15.97 -14.42 -9.52
C ARG A 91 -16.76 -14.85 -8.27
N SER A 92 -16.28 -15.87 -7.56
CA SER A 92 -16.84 -16.31 -6.27
C SER A 92 -16.46 -15.43 -5.09
N LYS A 93 -15.62 -14.41 -5.30
CA LYS A 93 -15.17 -13.46 -4.27
C LYS A 93 -15.67 -12.07 -4.65
N THR A 94 -16.13 -11.35 -3.66
CA THR A 94 -16.49 -9.93 -3.80
C THR A 94 -15.50 -9.11 -3.01
N ASP A 95 -15.13 -7.95 -3.54
CA ASP A 95 -14.43 -6.94 -2.76
C ASP A 95 -15.40 -6.31 -1.75
N ALA A 96 -14.84 -5.77 -0.69
CA ALA A 96 -15.64 -5.08 0.32
C ALA A 96 -16.27 -3.81 -0.28
N ILE A 97 -17.43 -3.44 0.24
CA ILE A 97 -18.07 -2.15 -0.01
C ILE A 97 -17.62 -1.19 1.08
N SER A 98 -17.32 0.04 0.72
CA SER A 98 -17.02 1.09 1.69
C SER A 98 -18.22 2.00 1.93
N TYR A 99 -18.30 2.56 3.13
CA TYR A 99 -19.44 3.35 3.60
C TYR A 99 -18.98 4.58 4.38
N LEU A 100 -19.80 5.62 4.38
CA LEU A 100 -19.68 6.74 5.32
C LEU A 100 -20.46 6.48 6.59
N TYR A 101 -19.89 6.99 7.69
CA TYR A 101 -20.66 7.33 8.89
C TYR A 101 -21.05 8.80 8.80
N ARG A 102 -22.32 9.11 8.74
CA ARG A 102 -22.83 10.49 8.62
C ARG A 102 -24.08 10.70 9.43
N HIS A 103 -24.18 11.84 10.12
CA HIS A 103 -25.36 12.23 10.92
C HIS A 103 -25.81 11.18 11.92
N GLY A 104 -24.87 10.55 12.63
CA GLY A 104 -25.17 9.49 13.59
C GLY A 104 -25.58 8.15 12.99
N LYS A 105 -25.53 8.00 11.65
CA LYS A 105 -25.97 6.78 10.95
C LYS A 105 -24.81 6.04 10.30
N ASN A 106 -24.80 4.71 10.46
CA ASN A 106 -23.89 3.78 9.78
C ASN A 106 -24.29 3.54 8.31
N TYR A 107 -23.37 3.00 7.55
CA TYR A 107 -23.59 2.45 6.19
C TYR A 107 -24.20 3.44 5.20
N GLN A 108 -23.88 4.72 5.35
CA GLN A 108 -24.32 5.74 4.40
C GLN A 108 -23.41 5.78 3.17
N SER A 109 -23.96 6.17 2.02
CA SER A 109 -23.19 6.42 0.78
C SER A 109 -22.23 5.28 0.43
N ALA A 110 -22.78 4.11 0.09
CA ALA A 110 -21.99 2.96 -0.38
C ALA A 110 -21.09 3.35 -1.56
N SER A 111 -19.83 2.97 -1.51
CA SER A 111 -18.86 3.26 -2.56
C SER A 111 -17.98 2.04 -2.83
N TYR A 112 -17.73 1.81 -4.12
CA TYR A 112 -16.87 0.71 -4.61
C TYR A 112 -15.57 1.27 -5.14
N ALA A 113 -14.51 0.47 -5.08
CA ALA A 113 -13.26 0.83 -5.73
C ALA A 113 -13.50 1.00 -7.24
N ASN A 114 -13.22 2.20 -7.75
CA ASN A 114 -13.41 2.49 -9.16
C ASN A 114 -12.44 1.65 -9.99
N LYS A 115 -12.99 0.70 -10.78
CA LYS A 115 -12.21 -0.22 -11.61
C LYS A 115 -11.22 0.50 -12.53
N TYR A 116 -11.59 1.63 -13.08
CA TYR A 116 -10.76 2.38 -14.01
C TYR A 116 -9.56 3.02 -13.31
N VAL A 117 -9.73 3.48 -12.08
CA VAL A 117 -8.63 4.01 -11.25
C VAL A 117 -7.72 2.88 -10.80
N VAL A 118 -8.28 1.76 -10.28
CA VAL A 118 -7.50 0.62 -9.80
C VAL A 118 -6.61 0.04 -10.89
N LEU A 119 -7.12 -0.06 -12.12
CA LEU A 119 -6.39 -0.63 -13.26
C LEU A 119 -5.19 0.22 -13.69
N GLN A 120 -5.18 1.50 -13.35
CA GLN A 120 -4.09 2.42 -13.66
C GLN A 120 -3.01 2.49 -12.59
N LEU A 121 -3.16 1.77 -11.48
CA LEU A 121 -2.25 1.80 -10.33
C LEU A 121 -1.48 0.48 -10.12
N PRO A 122 -0.89 -0.15 -11.15
CA PRO A 122 -0.08 -1.34 -10.92
C PRO A 122 1.08 -1.02 -9.96
N GLY A 123 1.13 -1.75 -8.85
CA GLY A 123 2.10 -1.52 -7.78
C GLY A 123 1.80 -0.34 -6.85
N ALA A 124 0.82 0.50 -7.16
CA ALA A 124 0.51 1.71 -6.40
C ALA A 124 -0.87 1.71 -5.74
N GLY A 125 -1.66 0.62 -5.83
CA GLY A 125 -2.98 0.56 -5.21
C GLY A 125 -3.92 -0.50 -5.79
N ASN A 126 -3.45 -1.40 -6.63
CA ASN A 126 -4.28 -2.41 -7.28
C ASN A 126 -4.26 -3.79 -6.60
N LEU A 127 -3.73 -3.88 -5.39
CA LEU A 127 -3.70 -5.11 -4.60
C LEU A 127 -4.85 -5.10 -3.58
N PHE A 128 -5.69 -6.12 -3.64
CA PHE A 128 -6.78 -6.39 -2.70
C PHE A 128 -6.34 -7.49 -1.76
N SER A 129 -6.58 -7.32 -0.47
CA SER A 129 -6.12 -8.26 0.56
C SER A 129 -7.01 -8.18 1.79
N THR A 130 -6.79 -9.11 2.71
CA THR A 130 -7.29 -9.04 4.09
C THR A 130 -6.18 -8.60 5.05
N ALA A 131 -6.55 -8.13 6.23
CA ALA A 131 -5.58 -7.78 7.27
C ALA A 131 -4.69 -8.98 7.65
N SER A 132 -5.27 -10.19 7.70
CA SER A 132 -4.54 -11.43 7.97
C SER A 132 -3.51 -11.77 6.89
N ASP A 133 -3.90 -11.73 5.61
CA ASP A 133 -2.97 -12.01 4.52
C ASP A 133 -1.90 -10.91 4.41
N TYR A 134 -2.27 -9.66 4.66
CA TYR A 134 -1.32 -8.56 4.69
C TYR A 134 -0.28 -8.73 5.81
N TYR A 135 -0.70 -9.21 6.99
CA TYR A 135 0.23 -9.54 8.07
C TYR A 135 1.19 -10.67 7.68
N LYS A 136 0.70 -11.73 6.99
CA LYS A 136 1.58 -12.79 6.45
C LYS A 136 2.60 -12.25 5.46
N ILE A 137 2.23 -11.26 4.63
CA ILE A 137 3.18 -10.58 3.75
C ILE A 137 4.27 -9.90 4.60
N GLN A 138 3.89 -9.19 5.66
CA GLN A 138 4.85 -8.54 6.55
C GLN A 138 5.81 -9.53 7.22
N GLN A 139 5.30 -10.69 7.62
CA GLN A 139 6.14 -11.78 8.15
C GLN A 139 7.08 -12.31 7.07
N GLY A 140 6.57 -12.57 5.87
CA GLY A 140 7.36 -13.10 4.75
C GLY A 140 8.46 -12.18 4.27
N LEU A 141 8.29 -10.87 4.44
CA LEU A 141 9.32 -9.87 4.14
C LEU A 141 10.49 -9.87 5.14
N HIS A 142 10.37 -10.57 6.27
CA HIS A 142 11.39 -10.55 7.33
C HIS A 142 11.97 -11.94 7.66
N ASN A 143 11.22 -13.02 7.40
CA ASN A 143 11.56 -14.36 7.84
C ASN A 143 12.26 -15.23 6.77
N GLY A 144 12.70 -14.66 5.68
CA GLY A 144 13.41 -15.36 4.61
C GLY A 144 12.50 -15.93 3.51
N LYS A 145 11.18 -15.94 3.66
CA LYS A 145 10.28 -16.50 2.63
C LYS A 145 10.20 -15.63 1.36
N ILE A 146 10.26 -14.31 1.51
CA ILE A 146 10.31 -13.35 0.39
C ILE A 146 11.66 -12.66 0.35
N LEU A 147 12.12 -12.15 1.48
CA LEU A 147 13.41 -11.47 1.65
C LEU A 147 14.12 -12.06 2.86
N THR A 148 15.43 -12.11 2.80
CA THR A 148 16.25 -12.35 4.01
C THR A 148 16.19 -11.14 4.94
N GLY A 149 16.44 -11.33 6.23
CA GLY A 149 16.52 -10.22 7.18
C GLY A 149 17.53 -9.15 6.75
N LYS A 150 18.68 -9.54 6.16
CA LYS A 150 19.67 -8.62 5.60
C LYS A 150 19.11 -7.79 4.46
N GLN A 151 18.39 -8.40 3.53
CA GLN A 151 17.76 -7.69 2.41
C GLN A 151 16.65 -6.74 2.90
N PHE A 152 15.81 -7.19 3.83
CA PHE A 152 14.78 -6.36 4.45
C PHE A 152 15.40 -5.14 5.16
N ASN A 153 16.43 -5.36 5.97
CA ASN A 153 17.13 -4.27 6.67
C ASN A 153 17.73 -3.27 5.67
N TYR A 154 18.38 -3.73 4.63
CA TYR A 154 18.90 -2.85 3.57
C TYR A 154 17.80 -2.00 2.96
N LEU A 155 16.69 -2.60 2.50
CA LEU A 155 15.59 -1.90 1.84
C LEU A 155 14.84 -0.94 2.76
N SER A 156 14.66 -1.31 4.03
CA SER A 156 13.94 -0.49 5.01
C SER A 156 14.78 0.64 5.60
N HIS A 157 16.09 0.62 5.44
CA HIS A 157 17.01 1.63 5.96
C HIS A 157 17.78 2.38 4.87
N LEU A 158 17.26 2.44 3.67
CA LEU A 158 17.81 3.29 2.60
C LEU A 158 17.81 4.73 3.09
N LYS A 159 19.01 5.32 3.23
CA LYS A 159 19.15 6.68 3.77
C LYS A 159 18.46 7.68 2.84
N SER A 160 17.44 8.34 3.37
CA SER A 160 16.89 9.56 2.79
C SER A 160 17.32 10.72 3.69
N LYS A 161 17.99 11.73 3.13
CA LYS A 161 18.37 12.93 3.89
C LYS A 161 17.16 13.75 4.37
N VAL A 162 15.97 13.46 3.88
CA VAL A 162 14.80 14.34 4.00
C VAL A 162 13.67 13.77 4.85
N ASN A 163 13.58 12.44 4.97
CA ASN A 163 12.55 11.81 5.81
C ASN A 163 12.88 10.35 6.15
N THR A 164 12.03 9.77 6.98
CA THR A 164 12.15 8.40 7.45
C THR A 164 11.43 7.38 6.56
N TYR A 165 11.07 7.73 5.32
CA TYR A 165 10.39 6.82 4.40
C TYR A 165 11.39 5.97 3.62
N SER A 166 11.33 4.66 3.77
CA SER A 166 12.19 3.72 3.06
C SER A 166 11.50 2.38 2.83
N GLY A 167 11.73 1.79 1.66
CA GLY A 167 11.23 0.45 1.33
C GLY A 167 9.70 0.31 1.35
N GLY A 168 8.95 1.40 1.25
CA GLY A 168 7.49 1.39 1.34
C GLY A 168 6.93 1.70 2.72
N TYR A 169 7.77 2.05 3.70
CA TYR A 169 7.36 2.30 5.08
C TYR A 169 7.83 3.67 5.59
N TYR A 170 7.03 4.25 6.46
CA TYR A 170 7.51 5.30 7.36
C TYR A 170 8.13 4.63 8.58
N LEU A 171 9.40 4.90 8.82
CA LEU A 171 10.10 4.41 9.99
C LEU A 171 9.95 5.40 11.16
N LYS A 172 9.64 4.89 12.33
CA LYS A 172 9.45 5.66 13.57
C LYS A 172 10.29 5.08 14.70
N ASN A 173 10.46 5.86 15.77
CA ASN A 173 11.21 5.44 16.97
C ASN A 173 12.61 4.87 16.63
N GLY A 174 13.42 5.62 15.90
CA GLY A 174 14.78 5.18 15.53
C GLY A 174 14.81 3.92 14.65
N GLY A 175 13.76 3.70 13.83
CA GLY A 175 13.66 2.54 12.95
C GLY A 175 13.05 1.28 13.61
N LYS A 176 12.65 1.34 14.87
CA LYS A 176 12.06 0.20 15.60
C LYS A 176 10.60 -0.06 15.21
N LEU A 177 9.91 0.92 14.63
CA LEU A 177 8.54 0.81 14.14
C LEU A 177 8.49 1.09 12.65
N LYS A 178 7.74 0.30 11.93
CA LYS A 178 7.35 0.52 10.54
C LYS A 178 5.86 0.83 10.45
N LEU A 179 5.54 1.84 9.66
CA LEU A 179 4.19 2.35 9.47
C LEU A 179 3.87 2.42 7.99
N ALA A 180 2.72 1.90 7.61
CA ALA A 180 2.12 2.13 6.30
C ALA A 180 0.64 2.44 6.46
N TYR A 181 0.13 3.35 5.67
CA TYR A 181 -1.28 3.70 5.67
C TYR A 181 -1.71 4.18 4.28
N GLY A 182 -2.99 4.11 4.02
CA GLY A 182 -3.55 4.61 2.78
C GLY A 182 -5.05 4.77 2.83
N ASN A 183 -5.54 5.57 1.90
CA ASN A 183 -6.94 5.67 1.54
C ASN A 183 -7.03 5.46 0.04
N PHE A 184 -8.13 4.97 -0.44
CA PHE A 184 -8.31 4.76 -1.86
C PHE A 184 -9.31 5.76 -2.44
N GLY A 185 -8.79 6.77 -3.15
CA GLY A 185 -9.54 7.70 -4.00
C GLY A 185 -10.89 8.16 -3.45
N ASP A 186 -11.93 7.97 -4.24
CA ASP A 186 -13.31 8.37 -3.96
C ASP A 186 -14.06 7.39 -3.06
N THR A 187 -13.37 6.40 -2.49
CA THR A 187 -13.93 5.46 -1.54
C THR A 187 -13.68 5.89 -0.10
N HIS A 188 -14.33 5.18 0.82
CA HIS A 188 -14.15 5.35 2.26
C HIS A 188 -13.23 4.28 2.85
N PHE A 189 -12.54 3.50 2.01
CA PHE A 189 -11.54 2.55 2.46
C PHE A 189 -10.36 3.26 3.09
N THR A 190 -9.99 2.80 4.26
CA THR A 190 -8.83 3.30 5.00
C THR A 190 -8.09 2.12 5.61
N ASN A 191 -6.78 2.09 5.47
CA ASN A 191 -5.93 1.10 6.10
C ASN A 191 -4.83 1.74 6.94
N TRP A 192 -4.42 1.01 7.96
CA TRP A 192 -3.35 1.37 8.87
C TRP A 192 -2.58 0.14 9.28
N MET A 193 -1.29 0.16 9.10
CA MET A 193 -0.39 -0.85 9.63
C MET A 193 0.71 -0.15 10.44
N GLN A 194 0.90 -0.60 11.66
CA GLN A 194 1.97 -0.17 12.54
C GLN A 194 2.49 -1.39 13.29
N LEU A 195 3.67 -1.83 12.91
CA LEU A 195 4.31 -3.02 13.45
C LEU A 195 5.73 -2.68 13.92
N THR A 196 6.20 -3.39 14.92
CA THR A 196 7.65 -3.46 15.16
C THR A 196 8.36 -4.05 13.94
N THR A 197 9.62 -3.68 13.72
CA THR A 197 10.35 -4.16 12.53
C THR A 197 10.52 -5.67 12.50
N ASP A 198 10.49 -6.33 13.66
CA ASP A 198 10.48 -7.79 13.82
C ASP A 198 9.08 -8.44 13.69
N ASN A 199 8.04 -7.64 13.47
CA ASN A 199 6.63 -8.04 13.37
C ASN A 199 6.03 -8.69 14.62
N LYS A 200 6.68 -8.63 15.79
CA LYS A 200 6.15 -9.28 17.01
C LYS A 200 5.03 -8.49 17.67
N ASN A 201 5.05 -7.16 17.51
CA ASN A 201 4.06 -6.30 18.16
C ASN A 201 3.51 -5.27 17.16
N GLY A 202 2.24 -4.96 17.28
CA GLY A 202 1.60 -3.89 16.51
C GLY A 202 0.19 -4.22 16.08
N ILE A 203 -0.27 -3.51 15.06
CA ILE A 203 -1.63 -3.60 14.56
C ILE A 203 -1.69 -3.49 13.04
N VAL A 204 -2.61 -4.22 12.43
CA VAL A 204 -3.04 -4.07 11.05
C VAL A 204 -4.55 -3.89 11.04
N MET A 205 -5.01 -2.75 10.54
CA MET A 205 -6.43 -2.41 10.43
C MET A 205 -6.81 -2.11 9.00
N PHE A 206 -7.88 -2.73 8.53
CA PHE A 206 -8.53 -2.43 7.27
C PHE A 206 -9.98 -2.04 7.57
N LEU A 207 -10.32 -0.79 7.27
CA LEU A 207 -11.62 -0.21 7.57
C LEU A 207 -12.34 0.12 6.27
N ASN A 208 -13.60 -0.27 6.19
CA ASN A 208 -14.50 0.08 5.10
C ASN A 208 -15.53 1.14 5.49
N GLN A 209 -15.53 1.56 6.74
CA GLN A 209 -16.30 2.69 7.27
C GLN A 209 -15.50 3.40 8.36
N PRO A 210 -14.57 4.30 8.00
CA PRO A 210 -13.88 5.09 9.01
C PRO A 210 -14.85 6.08 9.64
N TYR A 211 -14.73 6.28 10.94
CA TYR A 211 -15.40 7.38 11.66
C TYR A 211 -14.56 8.66 11.50
N GLY A 212 -15.16 9.70 10.93
CA GLY A 212 -14.54 11.02 10.83
C GLY A 212 -13.36 11.14 9.84
N SER A 213 -12.37 11.97 10.17
CA SER A 213 -11.29 12.33 9.25
C SER A 213 -10.18 11.27 9.16
N LYS A 214 -9.37 11.37 8.09
CA LYS A 214 -8.17 10.54 7.88
C LYS A 214 -7.18 10.53 9.05
N ASN A 215 -7.23 11.53 9.93
CA ASN A 215 -6.34 11.62 11.10
C ASN A 215 -6.80 10.75 12.26
N GLN A 216 -8.08 10.40 12.33
CA GLN A 216 -8.62 9.60 13.43
C GLN A 216 -8.06 8.18 13.44
N ILE A 217 -7.84 7.55 12.27
CA ILE A 217 -7.21 6.23 12.23
C ILE A 217 -5.80 6.24 12.82
N LYS A 218 -5.06 7.36 12.68
CA LYS A 218 -3.73 7.53 13.29
C LYS A 218 -3.83 7.55 14.80
N SER A 219 -4.75 8.35 15.36
CA SER A 219 -4.92 8.43 16.82
C SER A 219 -5.38 7.11 17.40
N VAL A 220 -6.31 6.42 16.75
CA VAL A 220 -6.73 5.07 17.13
C VAL A 220 -5.56 4.09 17.10
N GLY A 221 -4.77 4.06 16.02
CA GLY A 221 -3.60 3.19 15.90
C GLY A 221 -2.56 3.45 16.98
N TYR A 222 -2.25 4.71 17.26
CA TYR A 222 -1.32 5.06 18.35
C TYR A 222 -1.89 4.74 19.73
N SER A 223 -3.17 4.98 19.97
CA SER A 223 -3.83 4.64 21.24
C SER A 223 -3.78 3.12 21.50
N ILE A 224 -4.17 2.31 20.51
CA ILE A 224 -4.11 0.85 20.63
C ILE A 224 -2.67 0.40 20.91
N LEU A 225 -1.68 0.94 20.22
CA LEU A 225 -0.29 0.57 20.43
C LEU A 225 0.20 0.93 21.85
N LYS A 226 -0.25 2.06 22.39
CA LYS A 226 0.04 2.46 23.77
C LYS A 226 -0.52 1.43 24.77
N HIS A 227 -1.76 0.99 24.56
CA HIS A 227 -2.39 -0.03 25.41
C HIS A 227 -1.71 -1.41 25.28
N ILE A 228 -1.32 -1.81 24.08
CA ILE A 228 -0.53 -3.05 23.89
C ILE A 228 0.76 -3.01 24.71
N LYS A 229 1.48 -1.88 24.70
CA LYS A 229 2.74 -1.73 25.44
C LYS A 229 2.56 -1.70 26.95
N SER A 230 1.48 -1.13 27.44
CA SER A 230 1.18 -1.03 28.88
C SER A 230 0.60 -2.29 29.48
N GLY A 231 0.30 -3.32 28.66
CA GLY A 231 -0.36 -4.54 29.13
C GLY A 231 -1.81 -4.35 29.61
N THR A 232 -2.40 -3.20 29.33
CA THR A 232 -3.73 -2.80 29.83
C THR A 232 -4.91 -3.35 29.02
N PHE A 233 -4.68 -4.33 28.12
CA PHE A 233 -5.79 -5.06 27.52
C PHE A 233 -6.41 -6.00 28.54
N ILE A 234 -7.60 -5.65 29.01
CA ILE A 234 -8.43 -6.55 29.78
C ILE A 234 -8.82 -7.71 28.86
N ARG A 235 -8.30 -8.90 29.14
CA ARG A 235 -8.86 -10.13 28.54
C ARG A 235 -10.29 -10.28 29.07
N ARG A 236 -11.26 -10.06 28.22
CA ARG A 236 -12.63 -10.51 28.48
C ARG A 236 -12.78 -11.94 28.03
#